data_d0f4ca72218bf4bb184d91d4bff301cb
#
_entry.id   d0f4ca72218bf4bb184d91d4bff301cb
#
_cell.length_a   1.000
_cell.length_b   1.000
_cell.length_c   1.000
_cell.angle_alpha   90.00
_cell.angle_beta   90.00
_cell.angle_gamma   90.00
#
_symmetry.space_group_name_H-M   'P 1'
#
loop_
_entity.id
_entity.type
_entity.pdbx_description
1 polymer ?
#
loop_
_entity_poly.entity_id
_entity_poly.type
_entity_poly.pdbx_seq_one_letter_code
_entity_poly.pdbx_strand_id
1 'polypeptide(L)'
;ELDRLEKQLQSASKELQKLDDEHEKLLAKRNKVQNERKTLQRKDADFDSELAKLGEDVQKYEKQLEYSMARDLHKGLAAVQRIVNERGITGVHGPLIELMECDSRFNSAVEAAAGNQLFQIVVDNDDIGSEIIKHLNKEKGGRVTFLPLNRLQMQNVKYPEDKNAFPLLNKITRDEKYNVAFSQVFSRVLICRNIDVAAEMSKTTNLNCVTMDGDTVSSKGVMSGGHRDANKSRLQAVKAVKTCVERREALKEEAGKVKTELSSLEQTVSVAVGEVQKVESNRRHVAQTVDRLKTELRHFSETSTRSEQLTRQNADAIKSMRDEIELAELDAKDLAKEKGTKLDVQLTAQEKKEFEELNPKLASLKEELSNLSAARVELQATCESLEETLKSNLERSLRRLANQTTEVDVEAKTREFQKLSAQLKALRAEESEINEKHK
;
A
#
# COMPACT_ATOMS: atom_id res chain seq x y z
N GLU A 1 -7.21 -49.96 -17.05
CA GLU A 1 -7.39 -48.54 -17.41
C GLU A 1 -7.95 -47.74 -16.22
N LEU A 2 -9.01 -48.24 -15.58
CA LEU A 2 -9.57 -47.58 -14.37
C LEU A 2 -8.52 -47.40 -13.26
N ASP A 3 -7.80 -48.45 -12.90
CA ASP A 3 -6.72 -48.40 -11.87
C ASP A 3 -5.62 -47.38 -12.25
N ARG A 4 -5.36 -47.21 -13.52
CA ARG A 4 -4.39 -46.23 -14.01
C ARG A 4 -4.90 -44.81 -13.84
N LEU A 5 -6.16 -44.55 -14.21
CA LEU A 5 -6.80 -43.24 -14.04
C LEU A 5 -6.94 -42.86 -12.55
N GLU A 6 -7.28 -43.83 -11.68
CA GLU A 6 -7.36 -43.64 -10.22
C GLU A 6 -5.99 -43.23 -9.63
N LYS A 7 -4.91 -43.91 -10.03
CA LYS A 7 -3.55 -43.60 -9.60
C LYS A 7 -3.13 -42.18 -10.08
N GLN A 8 -3.45 -41.83 -11.32
CA GLN A 8 -3.19 -40.51 -11.86
C GLN A 8 -3.99 -39.45 -11.11
N LEU A 9 -5.27 -39.67 -10.82
CA LEU A 9 -6.12 -38.77 -10.06
C LEU A 9 -5.58 -38.58 -8.65
N GLN A 10 -5.18 -39.65 -7.98
CA GLN A 10 -4.60 -39.58 -6.64
C GLN A 10 -3.29 -38.79 -6.62
N SER A 11 -2.43 -38.99 -7.63
CA SER A 11 -1.19 -38.23 -7.76
C SER A 11 -1.45 -36.73 -7.99
N ALA A 12 -2.33 -36.40 -8.95
CA ALA A 12 -2.69 -35.02 -9.25
C ALA A 12 -3.39 -34.31 -8.06
N SER A 13 -4.23 -35.06 -7.32
CA SER A 13 -4.88 -34.51 -6.10
C SER A 13 -3.88 -34.21 -4.99
N LYS A 14 -2.86 -35.07 -4.80
CA LYS A 14 -1.77 -34.79 -3.83
C LYS A 14 -0.91 -33.61 -4.26
N GLU A 15 -0.67 -33.45 -5.54
CA GLU A 15 0.06 -32.32 -6.09
C GLU A 15 -0.74 -31.01 -5.91
N LEU A 16 -2.05 -31.04 -6.16
CA LEU A 16 -2.94 -29.90 -5.93
C LEU A 16 -2.90 -29.46 -4.47
N GLN A 17 -3.00 -30.42 -3.54
CA GLN A 17 -2.94 -30.13 -2.11
C GLN A 17 -1.62 -29.46 -1.70
N LYS A 18 -0.48 -29.93 -2.23
CA LYS A 18 0.82 -29.29 -1.99
C LYS A 18 0.87 -27.86 -2.52
N LEU A 19 0.32 -27.63 -3.70
CA LEU A 19 0.23 -26.28 -4.29
C LEU A 19 -0.71 -25.37 -3.52
N ASP A 20 -1.79 -25.89 -2.94
CA ASP A 20 -2.69 -25.15 -2.05
C ASP A 20 -1.97 -24.70 -0.78
N ASP A 21 -1.23 -25.61 -0.12
CA ASP A 21 -0.43 -25.30 1.08
C ASP A 21 0.69 -24.28 0.78
N GLU A 22 1.34 -24.42 -0.38
CA GLU A 22 2.38 -23.46 -0.82
C GLU A 22 1.80 -22.10 -1.13
N HIS A 23 0.67 -22.05 -1.82
CA HIS A 23 -0.05 -20.82 -2.13
C HIS A 23 -0.47 -20.07 -0.87
N GLU A 24 -0.99 -20.75 0.14
CA GLU A 24 -1.37 -20.15 1.41
C GLU A 24 -0.16 -19.53 2.13
N LYS A 25 0.96 -20.26 2.19
CA LYS A 25 2.22 -19.75 2.78
C LYS A 25 2.74 -18.51 2.05
N LEU A 26 2.71 -18.51 0.73
CA LEU A 26 3.16 -17.36 -0.07
C LEU A 26 2.22 -16.17 0.07
N LEU A 27 0.90 -16.40 0.16
CA LEU A 27 -0.07 -15.34 0.45
C LEU A 27 0.20 -14.70 1.82
N ALA A 28 0.45 -15.52 2.85
CA ALA A 28 0.78 -15.02 4.18
C ALA A 28 2.08 -14.18 4.15
N LYS A 29 3.12 -14.65 3.47
CA LYS A 29 4.39 -13.92 3.28
C LYS A 29 4.16 -12.60 2.55
N ARG A 30 3.44 -12.61 1.42
CA ARG A 30 3.09 -11.38 0.67
C ARG A 30 2.33 -10.39 1.54
N ASN A 31 1.32 -10.85 2.28
CA ASN A 31 0.50 -9.98 3.13
C ASN A 31 1.34 -9.34 4.25
N LYS A 32 2.27 -10.08 4.85
CA LYS A 32 3.20 -9.56 5.86
C LYS A 32 4.05 -8.43 5.29
N VAL A 33 4.74 -8.69 4.18
CA VAL A 33 5.60 -7.69 3.51
C VAL A 33 4.79 -6.48 3.04
N GLN A 34 3.57 -6.69 2.55
CA GLN A 34 2.66 -5.61 2.15
C GLN A 34 2.22 -4.74 3.33
N ASN A 35 2.00 -5.32 4.51
CA ASN A 35 1.69 -4.58 5.72
C ASN A 35 2.90 -3.77 6.21
N GLU A 36 4.10 -4.36 6.18
CA GLU A 36 5.34 -3.65 6.48
C GLU A 36 5.53 -2.44 5.55
N ARG A 37 5.31 -2.62 4.24
CA ARG A 37 5.33 -1.51 3.28
C ARG A 37 4.34 -0.40 3.65
N LYS A 38 3.08 -0.75 4.01
CA LYS A 38 2.07 0.24 4.41
C LYS A 38 2.48 1.02 5.66
N THR A 39 3.12 0.37 6.62
CA THR A 39 3.60 1.05 7.83
C THR A 39 4.73 2.02 7.53
N LEU A 40 5.67 1.64 6.65
CA LEU A 40 6.75 2.52 6.22
C LEU A 40 6.25 3.69 5.36
N GLN A 41 5.27 3.46 4.48
CA GLN A 41 4.64 4.53 3.71
C GLN A 41 3.97 5.59 4.60
N ARG A 42 3.33 5.17 5.71
CA ARG A 42 2.76 6.11 6.68
C ARG A 42 3.85 6.92 7.36
N LYS A 43 4.95 6.28 7.79
CA LYS A 43 6.09 6.99 8.38
C LYS A 43 6.72 7.98 7.42
N ASP A 44 6.88 7.63 6.13
CA ASP A 44 7.39 8.54 5.11
C ASP A 44 6.48 9.77 4.93
N ALA A 45 5.17 9.56 4.89
CA ALA A 45 4.19 10.66 4.83
C ALA A 45 4.21 11.54 6.09
N ASP A 46 4.41 10.96 7.27
CA ASP A 46 4.56 11.70 8.53
C ASP A 46 5.83 12.56 8.50
N PHE A 47 6.95 12.03 8.02
CA PHE A 47 8.19 12.80 7.83
C PHE A 47 8.03 13.94 6.82
N ASP A 48 7.41 13.69 5.68
CA ASP A 48 7.16 14.74 4.69
C ASP A 48 6.27 15.86 5.28
N SER A 49 5.26 15.52 6.10
CA SER A 49 4.43 16.49 6.82
C SER A 49 5.22 17.30 7.84
N GLU A 50 6.10 16.64 8.64
CA GLU A 50 6.94 17.31 9.64
C GLU A 50 7.98 18.22 8.95
N LEU A 51 8.59 17.76 7.86
CA LEU A 51 9.52 18.56 7.05
C LEU A 51 8.87 19.80 6.45
N ALA A 52 7.61 19.71 6.00
CA ALA A 52 6.85 20.84 5.51
C ALA A 52 6.59 21.86 6.62
N LYS A 53 6.14 21.43 7.81
CA LYS A 53 5.93 22.29 8.98
C LYS A 53 7.21 23.00 9.41
N LEU A 54 8.32 22.27 9.50
CA LEU A 54 9.62 22.88 9.82
C LEU A 54 10.04 23.89 8.74
N GLY A 55 9.72 23.66 7.48
CA GLY A 55 9.94 24.62 6.40
C GLY A 55 9.13 25.91 6.58
N GLU A 56 7.85 25.79 6.94
CA GLU A 56 6.99 26.93 7.25
C GLU A 56 7.48 27.71 8.48
N ASP A 57 7.89 27.01 9.53
CA ASP A 57 8.42 27.63 10.75
C ASP A 57 9.72 28.40 10.46
N VAL A 58 10.64 27.82 9.67
CA VAL A 58 11.86 28.53 9.23
C VAL A 58 11.49 29.80 8.50
N GLN A 59 10.60 29.74 7.49
CA GLN A 59 10.18 30.92 6.75
C GLN A 59 9.53 32.00 7.66
N LYS A 60 8.74 31.57 8.62
CA LYS A 60 8.10 32.47 9.60
C LYS A 60 9.13 33.23 10.42
N TYR A 61 10.13 32.55 10.98
CA TYR A 61 11.18 33.16 11.79
C TYR A 61 12.14 34.01 10.93
N GLU A 62 12.46 33.60 9.72
CA GLU A 62 13.24 34.42 8.76
C GLU A 62 12.53 35.72 8.41
N LYS A 63 11.23 35.68 8.11
CA LYS A 63 10.43 36.89 7.89
C LYS A 63 10.39 37.78 9.13
N GLN A 64 10.28 37.20 10.34
CA GLN A 64 10.35 37.96 11.59
C GLN A 64 11.68 38.69 11.74
N LEU A 65 12.80 38.02 11.40
CA LEU A 65 14.13 38.64 11.38
C LEU A 65 14.22 39.76 10.33
N GLU A 66 13.73 39.54 9.12
CA GLU A 66 13.70 40.53 8.05
C GLU A 66 12.98 41.81 8.49
N TYR A 67 11.77 41.69 9.08
CA TYR A 67 11.01 42.83 9.59
C TYR A 67 11.69 43.56 10.76
N SER A 68 12.55 42.86 11.52
CA SER A 68 13.27 43.43 12.65
C SER A 68 14.54 44.19 12.28
N MET A 69 14.97 44.13 11.03
CA MET A 69 16.21 44.74 10.49
C MET A 69 15.92 45.87 9.53
N ALA A 70 16.89 46.78 9.39
CA ALA A 70 16.85 47.76 8.29
C ALA A 70 16.99 47.05 6.93
N ARG A 71 16.18 47.45 5.96
CA ARG A 71 16.12 46.81 4.63
C ARG A 71 17.49 46.68 3.93
N ASP A 72 18.35 47.69 4.10
CA ASP A 72 19.69 47.68 3.51
C ASP A 72 20.62 46.68 4.20
N LEU A 73 20.46 46.48 5.51
CA LEU A 73 21.19 45.46 6.26
C LEU A 73 20.79 44.04 5.82
N HIS A 74 19.48 43.77 5.73
CA HIS A 74 18.96 42.48 5.28
C HIS A 74 19.46 42.16 3.87
N LYS A 75 19.35 43.11 2.93
CA LYS A 75 19.91 42.97 1.56
C LYS A 75 21.41 42.68 1.58
N GLY A 76 22.14 43.38 2.46
CA GLY A 76 23.58 43.23 2.60
C GLY A 76 23.97 41.83 3.09
N LEU A 77 23.30 41.31 4.10
CA LEU A 77 23.54 39.95 4.63
C LEU A 77 23.25 38.87 3.57
N ALA A 78 22.12 38.97 2.88
CA ALA A 78 21.76 38.05 1.80
C ALA A 78 22.78 38.09 0.63
N ALA A 79 23.25 39.30 0.26
CA ALA A 79 24.25 39.44 -0.78
C ALA A 79 25.61 38.87 -0.37
N VAL A 80 26.04 39.07 0.89
CA VAL A 80 27.27 38.44 1.39
C VAL A 80 27.19 36.93 1.31
N GLN A 81 26.12 36.34 1.80
CA GLN A 81 25.96 34.89 1.77
C GLN A 81 25.99 34.32 0.36
N ARG A 82 25.32 35.01 -0.60
CA ARG A 82 25.37 34.63 -2.00
C ARG A 82 26.80 34.73 -2.57
N ILE A 83 27.52 35.88 -2.37
CA ILE A 83 28.88 36.07 -2.84
C ILE A 83 29.82 35.01 -2.30
N VAL A 84 29.71 34.70 -1.01
CA VAL A 84 30.54 33.66 -0.34
C VAL A 84 30.31 32.29 -0.99
N ASN A 85 29.06 31.91 -1.23
CA ASN A 85 28.71 30.64 -1.85
C ASN A 85 29.14 30.58 -3.33
N GLU A 86 28.88 31.61 -4.12
CA GLU A 86 29.19 31.62 -5.56
C GLU A 86 30.69 31.63 -5.83
N ARG A 87 31.48 32.25 -4.97
CA ARG A 87 32.93 32.38 -5.15
C ARG A 87 33.76 31.43 -4.32
N GLY A 88 33.13 30.67 -3.44
CA GLY A 88 33.83 29.73 -2.55
C GLY A 88 34.77 30.42 -1.58
N ILE A 89 34.44 31.65 -1.10
CA ILE A 89 35.29 32.40 -0.17
C ILE A 89 35.27 31.71 1.18
N THR A 90 36.43 31.29 1.67
CA THR A 90 36.59 30.69 3.00
C THR A 90 36.99 31.71 4.05
N GLY A 91 36.80 31.42 5.35
CA GLY A 91 37.16 32.33 6.45
C GLY A 91 36.10 33.39 6.77
N VAL A 92 34.85 33.20 6.32
CA VAL A 92 33.67 33.96 6.72
C VAL A 92 32.86 33.10 7.69
N HIS A 93 32.69 33.60 8.93
CA HIS A 93 32.04 32.84 10.00
C HIS A 93 30.56 33.17 10.15
N GLY A 94 30.07 34.23 9.57
CA GLY A 94 28.70 34.71 9.65
C GLY A 94 28.49 35.86 10.65
N PRO A 95 27.22 36.27 10.83
CA PRO A 95 26.90 37.39 11.72
C PRO A 95 27.07 36.98 13.20
N LEU A 96 27.42 37.94 14.03
CA LEU A 96 27.75 37.77 15.43
C LEU A 96 26.61 37.06 16.20
N ILE A 97 25.35 37.33 15.86
CA ILE A 97 24.15 36.76 16.44
C ILE A 97 24.07 35.25 16.30
N GLU A 98 24.64 34.67 15.23
CA GLU A 98 24.66 33.22 14.94
C GLU A 98 25.78 32.49 15.69
N LEU A 99 26.83 33.26 16.14
CA LEU A 99 28.03 32.72 16.76
C LEU A 99 27.96 32.75 18.31
N MET A 100 26.78 33.04 18.85
CA MET A 100 26.60 33.16 20.31
C MET A 100 25.39 32.38 20.82
N GLU A 101 25.48 31.98 22.07
CA GLU A 101 24.34 31.48 22.82
C GLU A 101 24.22 32.24 24.14
N CYS A 102 23.00 32.54 24.55
CA CYS A 102 22.74 33.11 25.87
C CYS A 102 21.43 32.54 26.44
N ASP A 103 21.29 32.64 27.72
CA ASP A 103 20.04 32.30 28.42
C ASP A 103 18.94 33.28 27.93
N SER A 104 17.74 32.77 27.68
CA SER A 104 16.58 33.54 27.20
C SER A 104 16.27 34.77 28.04
N ARG A 105 16.58 34.74 29.35
CA ARG A 105 16.43 35.87 30.31
C ARG A 105 17.27 37.09 29.92
N PHE A 106 18.40 36.89 29.21
CA PHE A 106 19.30 37.97 28.82
C PHE A 106 19.07 38.47 27.38
N ASN A 107 18.16 37.85 26.62
CA ASN A 107 17.94 38.24 25.24
C ASN A 107 17.65 39.73 25.05
N SER A 108 16.73 40.28 25.87
CA SER A 108 16.37 41.70 25.81
C SER A 108 17.57 42.61 26.13
N ALA A 109 18.37 42.26 27.11
CA ALA A 109 19.57 42.97 27.48
C ALA A 109 20.65 42.95 26.39
N VAL A 110 20.91 41.78 25.81
CA VAL A 110 21.88 41.59 24.70
C VAL A 110 21.47 42.37 23.47
N GLU A 111 20.20 42.26 23.09
CA GLU A 111 19.65 42.98 21.92
C GLU A 111 19.62 44.49 22.12
N ALA A 112 19.34 44.95 23.32
CA ALA A 112 19.36 46.36 23.65
C ALA A 112 20.78 46.93 23.62
N ALA A 113 21.75 46.18 24.18
CA ALA A 113 23.13 46.58 24.23
C ALA A 113 23.83 46.66 22.87
N ALA A 114 23.64 45.63 22.04
CA ALA A 114 24.32 45.50 20.78
C ALA A 114 23.54 46.10 19.57
N GLY A 115 22.22 46.12 19.63
CA GLY A 115 21.39 46.62 18.55
C GLY A 115 21.70 45.95 17.19
N ASN A 116 22.02 46.78 16.18
CA ASN A 116 22.38 46.29 14.85
C ASN A 116 23.81 45.71 14.76
N GLN A 117 24.65 45.88 15.82
CA GLN A 117 25.98 45.29 15.83
C GLN A 117 25.93 43.77 15.90
N LEU A 118 24.79 43.17 16.34
CA LEU A 118 24.55 41.75 16.30
C LEU A 118 24.68 41.14 14.89
N PHE A 119 24.49 41.95 13.84
CA PHE A 119 24.54 41.50 12.46
C PHE A 119 25.90 41.85 11.78
N GLN A 120 26.90 42.24 12.53
CA GLN A 120 28.26 42.41 12.02
C GLN A 120 28.83 41.01 11.73
N ILE A 121 29.45 40.87 10.53
CA ILE A 121 29.97 39.60 10.04
C ILE A 121 31.40 39.40 10.53
N VAL A 122 31.67 38.30 11.18
CA VAL A 122 33.00 37.91 11.63
C VAL A 122 33.76 37.25 10.46
N VAL A 123 34.98 37.74 10.19
CA VAL A 123 35.88 37.21 9.16
C VAL A 123 37.27 37.02 9.73
N ASP A 124 38.04 36.05 9.19
CA ASP A 124 39.39 35.76 9.70
C ASP A 124 40.35 36.95 9.51
N ASN A 125 40.31 37.60 8.37
CA ASN A 125 41.20 38.72 8.07
C ASN A 125 40.50 39.88 7.30
N ASP A 126 41.16 41.03 7.25
CA ASP A 126 40.67 42.23 6.60
C ASP A 126 40.67 42.14 5.06
N ASP A 127 41.48 41.28 4.47
CA ASP A 127 41.52 41.07 3.02
C ASP A 127 40.20 40.46 2.52
N ILE A 128 39.69 39.44 3.23
CA ILE A 128 38.40 38.80 2.97
C ILE A 128 37.27 39.82 3.05
N GLY A 129 37.25 40.63 4.11
CA GLY A 129 36.24 41.67 4.27
C GLY A 129 36.30 42.69 3.11
N SER A 130 37.51 43.10 2.71
CA SER A 130 37.74 44.05 1.62
C SER A 130 37.31 43.49 0.26
N GLU A 131 37.56 42.23 0.01
CA GLU A 131 37.12 41.52 -1.21
C GLU A 131 35.58 41.50 -1.31
N ILE A 132 34.92 41.09 -0.25
CA ILE A 132 33.44 41.05 -0.20
C ILE A 132 32.85 42.43 -0.36
N ILE A 133 33.42 43.49 0.27
CA ILE A 133 32.97 44.88 0.13
C ILE A 133 33.08 45.37 -1.33
N LYS A 134 34.16 45.02 -2.04
CA LYS A 134 34.30 45.35 -3.46
C LYS A 134 33.19 44.77 -4.31
N HIS A 135 32.79 43.52 -4.04
CA HIS A 135 31.67 42.84 -4.70
C HIS A 135 30.32 43.44 -4.33
N LEU A 136 30.06 43.71 -3.04
CA LEU A 136 28.85 44.36 -2.57
C LEU A 136 28.64 45.72 -3.22
N ASN A 137 29.71 46.55 -3.34
CA ASN A 137 29.65 47.83 -3.99
C ASN A 137 29.35 47.74 -5.50
N LYS A 138 29.94 46.75 -6.17
CA LYS A 138 29.71 46.51 -7.61
C LYS A 138 28.27 46.09 -7.89
N GLU A 139 27.66 45.24 -6.99
CA GLU A 139 26.31 44.70 -7.13
C GLU A 139 25.23 45.62 -6.51
N LYS A 140 25.59 46.70 -5.81
CA LYS A 140 24.67 47.53 -5.01
C LYS A 140 23.88 46.68 -3.99
N GLY A 141 24.57 45.71 -3.39
CA GLY A 141 23.99 44.63 -2.55
C GLY A 141 23.60 45.02 -1.13
N GLY A 142 23.60 46.34 -0.79
CA GLY A 142 23.34 46.80 0.58
C GLY A 142 24.61 47.09 1.37
N ARG A 143 24.50 47.38 2.69
CA ARG A 143 25.63 47.75 3.54
C ARG A 143 25.75 46.80 4.75
N VAL A 144 26.94 46.25 4.94
CA VAL A 144 27.28 45.33 6.06
C VAL A 144 28.59 45.78 6.68
N THR A 145 28.76 45.57 7.97
CA THR A 145 29.99 45.81 8.70
C THR A 145 30.70 44.48 8.95
N PHE A 146 32.00 44.41 8.72
CA PHE A 146 32.84 43.25 8.98
C PHE A 146 33.68 43.43 10.22
N LEU A 147 33.91 42.33 10.97
CA LEU A 147 34.78 42.22 12.12
C LEU A 147 35.96 41.31 11.78
N PRO A 148 37.08 41.84 11.24
CA PRO A 148 38.24 41.01 10.90
C PRO A 148 39.02 40.69 12.20
N LEU A 149 39.13 39.39 12.51
CA LEU A 149 39.76 38.90 13.74
C LEU A 149 41.23 39.26 13.86
N ASN A 150 41.97 39.41 12.74
CA ASN A 150 43.37 39.78 12.68
C ASN A 150 43.65 41.27 13.07
N ARG A 151 42.63 42.14 12.99
CA ARG A 151 42.75 43.57 13.30
C ARG A 151 42.19 43.95 14.63
N LEU A 152 41.32 43.14 15.21
CA LEU A 152 40.67 43.44 16.46
C LEU A 152 41.63 43.13 17.63
N GLN A 153 41.55 43.97 18.68
CA GLN A 153 42.30 43.78 19.91
C GLN A 153 41.35 43.59 21.07
N MET A 154 41.73 42.70 22.05
CA MET A 154 40.97 42.54 23.28
C MET A 154 40.93 43.87 24.03
N GLN A 155 39.74 44.32 24.36
CA GLN A 155 39.56 45.53 25.20
C GLN A 155 39.73 45.13 26.66
N ASN A 156 40.74 45.69 27.32
CA ASN A 156 40.94 45.47 28.74
C ASN A 156 40.12 46.47 29.54
N VAL A 157 38.95 46.08 30.00
CA VAL A 157 38.01 46.93 30.75
C VAL A 157 38.04 46.55 32.22
N LYS A 158 38.22 47.50 33.12
CA LYS A 158 38.09 47.25 34.56
C LYS A 158 36.61 47.30 34.94
N TYR A 159 36.11 46.21 35.47
CA TYR A 159 34.73 46.12 35.92
C TYR A 159 34.62 46.39 37.40
N PRO A 160 33.56 47.06 37.88
CA PRO A 160 33.31 47.24 39.30
C PRO A 160 32.91 45.91 39.93
N GLU A 161 33.33 45.70 41.15
CA GLU A 161 32.88 44.59 42.00
C GLU A 161 31.58 44.94 42.72
N ASP A 162 30.45 44.90 42.03
CA ASP A 162 29.13 45.16 42.58
C ASP A 162 28.21 43.97 42.40
N LYS A 163 27.43 43.65 43.42
CA LYS A 163 26.45 42.55 43.38
C LYS A 163 25.26 42.81 42.46
N ASN A 164 24.98 44.07 42.14
CA ASN A 164 23.85 44.52 41.34
C ASN A 164 24.23 44.82 39.89
N ALA A 165 25.54 44.74 39.53
CA ALA A 165 26.03 44.99 38.17
C ALA A 165 27.14 43.99 37.79
N PHE A 166 27.05 43.36 36.66
CA PHE A 166 28.06 42.42 36.18
C PHE A 166 28.26 42.56 34.67
N PRO A 167 29.43 42.17 34.13
CA PRO A 167 29.72 42.27 32.69
C PRO A 167 28.80 41.42 31.86
N LEU A 168 28.15 42.02 30.86
CA LEU A 168 27.24 41.31 29.96
C LEU A 168 27.97 40.21 29.15
N LEU A 169 29.25 40.46 28.81
CA LEU A 169 30.11 39.52 28.07
C LEU A 169 30.21 38.13 28.75
N ASN A 170 30.14 38.09 30.11
CA ASN A 170 30.24 36.84 30.87
C ASN A 170 28.95 35.99 30.82
N LYS A 171 27.86 36.54 30.31
CA LYS A 171 26.56 35.84 30.13
C LYS A 171 26.34 35.33 28.73
N ILE A 172 27.31 35.53 27.85
CA ILE A 172 27.27 35.10 26.44
C ILE A 172 28.24 33.93 26.31
N THR A 173 27.71 32.76 25.95
CA THR A 173 28.47 31.57 25.60
C THR A 173 28.92 31.68 24.13
N ARG A 174 30.18 31.45 23.84
CA ARG A 174 30.81 31.59 22.53
C ARG A 174 32.09 30.78 22.45
N ASP A 175 32.56 30.50 21.23
CA ASP A 175 33.85 29.88 21.03
C ASP A 175 34.99 30.88 21.31
N GLU A 176 36.11 30.36 21.84
CA GLU A 176 37.29 31.18 22.17
C GLU A 176 37.84 31.95 20.95
N LYS A 177 37.75 31.40 19.78
CA LYS A 177 38.15 32.02 18.50
C LYS A 177 37.51 33.39 18.31
N TYR A 178 36.27 33.60 18.77
CA TYR A 178 35.50 34.82 18.54
C TYR A 178 35.54 35.77 19.72
N ASN A 179 36.29 35.46 20.80
CA ASN A 179 36.39 36.32 22.00
C ASN A 179 36.68 37.75 21.70
N VAL A 180 37.59 38.02 20.73
CA VAL A 180 37.99 39.38 20.37
C VAL A 180 36.84 40.15 19.71
N ALA A 181 36.06 39.50 18.82
CA ALA A 181 34.93 40.16 18.17
C ALA A 181 33.80 40.46 19.18
N PHE A 182 33.51 39.54 20.12
CA PHE A 182 32.53 39.74 21.18
C PHE A 182 33.01 40.82 22.19
N SER A 183 34.30 40.86 22.49
CA SER A 183 34.88 41.88 23.33
C SER A 183 34.69 43.27 22.72
N GLN A 184 34.84 43.45 21.41
CA GLN A 184 34.63 44.72 20.70
C GLN A 184 33.19 45.26 20.91
N VAL A 185 32.19 44.41 20.97
CA VAL A 185 30.77 44.81 21.07
C VAL A 185 30.31 44.91 22.54
N PHE A 186 30.70 43.95 23.41
CA PHE A 186 30.10 43.77 24.72
C PHE A 186 31.00 44.09 25.90
N SER A 187 32.29 44.29 25.71
CA SER A 187 33.21 44.54 26.85
C SER A 187 32.86 45.81 27.66
N ARG A 188 32.32 46.83 26.98
CA ARG A 188 31.95 48.08 27.67
C ARG A 188 30.47 48.11 28.11
N VAL A 189 29.85 46.96 28.36
CA VAL A 189 28.46 46.89 28.76
C VAL A 189 28.32 46.11 30.06
N LEU A 190 27.66 46.73 31.06
CA LEU A 190 27.26 46.14 32.30
C LEU A 190 25.76 45.80 32.26
N ILE A 191 25.37 44.67 32.79
CA ILE A 191 23.98 44.35 33.06
C ILE A 191 23.67 44.73 34.51
N CYS A 192 22.61 45.49 34.71
CA CYS A 192 22.20 46.02 36.00
C CYS A 192 20.81 45.50 36.39
N ARG A 193 20.52 45.45 37.69
CA ARG A 193 19.26 44.94 38.22
C ARG A 193 18.07 45.83 37.86
N ASN A 194 18.21 47.15 37.89
CA ASN A 194 17.17 48.13 37.57
C ASN A 194 17.80 49.39 36.95
N ILE A 195 16.95 50.32 36.46
CA ILE A 195 17.37 51.53 35.78
C ILE A 195 18.13 52.54 36.68
N ASP A 196 17.80 52.57 37.98
CA ASP A 196 18.45 53.46 38.92
C ASP A 196 19.90 53.05 39.18
N VAL A 197 20.14 51.75 39.40
CA VAL A 197 21.50 51.17 39.47
C VAL A 197 22.24 51.37 38.14
N ALA A 198 21.58 51.25 36.99
CA ALA A 198 22.20 51.47 35.69
C ALA A 198 22.65 52.92 35.53
N ALA A 199 21.86 53.88 35.98
CA ALA A 199 22.18 55.29 35.94
C ALA A 199 23.38 55.67 36.85
N GLU A 200 23.44 55.08 38.04
CA GLU A 200 24.56 55.31 39.01
C GLU A 200 25.85 54.65 38.47
N MET A 201 25.79 53.38 38.03
CA MET A 201 26.94 52.68 37.50
C MET A 201 27.48 53.30 36.22
N SER A 202 26.64 53.81 35.35
CA SER A 202 27.05 54.52 34.12
C SER A 202 27.87 55.77 34.42
N LYS A 203 27.50 56.53 35.47
CA LYS A 203 28.22 57.74 35.87
C LYS A 203 29.57 57.40 36.50
N THR A 204 29.62 56.35 37.35
CA THR A 204 30.84 56.00 38.13
C THR A 204 31.87 55.28 37.26
N THR A 205 31.45 54.40 36.39
CA THR A 205 32.35 53.51 35.61
C THR A 205 32.62 53.97 34.18
N ASN A 206 31.86 54.93 33.69
CA ASN A 206 31.88 55.37 32.29
C ASN A 206 31.65 54.22 31.28
N LEU A 207 30.86 53.21 31.73
CA LEU A 207 30.43 52.09 30.90
C LEU A 207 28.95 52.21 30.53
N ASN A 208 28.55 51.58 29.44
CA ASN A 208 27.14 51.45 29.09
C ASN A 208 26.49 50.46 30.02
N CYS A 209 25.30 50.74 30.50
CA CYS A 209 24.55 49.88 31.38
C CYS A 209 23.24 49.48 30.72
N VAL A 210 22.80 48.22 30.93
CA VAL A 210 21.54 47.67 30.43
C VAL A 210 20.82 46.92 31.54
N THR A 211 19.51 47.04 31.60
CA THR A 211 18.69 46.22 32.51
C THR A 211 18.29 44.89 31.88
N MET A 212 17.76 43.96 32.67
CA MET A 212 17.23 42.69 32.18
C MET A 212 16.08 42.91 31.20
N ASP A 213 15.27 43.95 31.38
CA ASP A 213 14.13 44.29 30.52
C ASP A 213 14.57 44.99 29.23
N GLY A 214 15.85 45.37 29.13
CA GLY A 214 16.43 45.98 27.94
C GLY A 214 16.43 47.51 27.95
N ASP A 215 16.21 48.15 29.09
CA ASP A 215 16.45 49.55 29.24
C ASP A 215 17.95 49.85 29.26
N THR A 216 18.37 50.90 28.61
CA THR A 216 19.80 51.21 28.45
C THR A 216 20.14 52.60 29.01
N VAL A 217 21.28 52.70 29.63
CA VAL A 217 21.90 53.98 30.02
C VAL A 217 23.29 54.03 29.45
N SER A 218 23.52 55.00 28.55
CA SER A 218 24.81 55.22 27.92
C SER A 218 25.79 55.88 28.87
N SER A 219 27.09 55.61 28.75
CA SER A 219 28.17 56.31 29.43
C SER A 219 28.13 57.84 29.24
N LYS A 220 27.44 58.34 28.19
CA LYS A 220 27.19 59.77 27.94
C LYS A 220 25.93 60.30 28.60
N GLY A 221 25.22 59.51 29.44
CA GLY A 221 24.00 59.90 30.12
C GLY A 221 22.70 59.80 29.36
N VAL A 222 22.75 59.31 28.10
CA VAL A 222 21.52 59.07 27.30
C VAL A 222 20.82 57.83 27.82
N MET A 223 19.54 57.95 28.15
CA MET A 223 18.69 56.85 28.60
C MET A 223 17.67 56.47 27.51
N SER A 224 17.48 55.19 27.29
CA SER A 224 16.47 54.64 26.41
C SER A 224 15.82 53.43 27.04
N GLY A 225 14.50 53.41 27.09
CA GLY A 225 13.73 52.33 27.72
C GLY A 225 12.30 52.26 27.19
N GLY A 226 11.57 51.28 27.60
CA GLY A 226 10.18 51.05 27.23
C GLY A 226 9.88 49.58 26.98
N HIS A 227 8.60 49.27 26.80
CA HIS A 227 8.16 47.89 26.62
C HIS A 227 8.74 47.26 25.35
N ARG A 228 9.40 46.12 25.50
CA ARG A 228 9.86 45.26 24.41
C ARG A 228 9.01 43.99 24.38
N ASP A 229 8.47 43.67 23.22
CA ASP A 229 7.75 42.42 23.01
C ASP A 229 8.75 41.24 22.94
N ALA A 230 8.76 40.39 23.95
CA ALA A 230 9.66 39.23 24.02
C ALA A 230 9.48 38.29 22.80
N ASN A 231 8.26 38.21 22.21
CA ASN A 231 7.99 37.39 21.07
C ASN A 231 8.68 37.91 19.76
N LYS A 232 9.14 39.16 19.75
CA LYS A 232 9.87 39.78 18.63
C LYS A 232 11.37 39.74 18.80
N SER A 233 11.89 38.96 19.74
CA SER A 233 13.32 38.81 19.99
C SER A 233 14.03 38.23 18.74
N ARG A 234 15.08 38.96 18.31
CA ARG A 234 15.94 38.54 17.16
C ARG A 234 16.76 37.31 17.52
N LEU A 235 17.30 37.25 18.74
CA LEU A 235 18.06 36.10 19.22
C LEU A 235 17.21 34.86 19.31
N GLN A 236 15.98 35.00 19.80
CA GLN A 236 15.05 33.88 19.83
C GLN A 236 14.69 33.38 18.43
N ALA A 237 14.47 34.29 17.48
CA ALA A 237 14.18 33.94 16.10
C ALA A 237 15.37 33.22 15.44
N VAL A 238 16.61 33.71 15.60
CA VAL A 238 17.81 33.06 15.07
C VAL A 238 17.99 31.66 15.70
N LYS A 239 17.83 31.54 17.01
CA LYS A 239 17.90 30.25 17.70
C LYS A 239 16.84 29.28 17.19
N ALA A 240 15.60 29.76 16.98
CA ALA A 240 14.53 28.95 16.44
C ALA A 240 14.83 28.48 15.00
N VAL A 241 15.32 29.39 14.14
CA VAL A 241 15.76 29.01 12.76
C VAL A 241 16.84 27.93 12.81
N LYS A 242 17.89 28.13 13.63
CA LYS A 242 18.98 27.15 13.78
C LYS A 242 18.46 25.78 14.21
N THR A 243 17.63 25.75 15.27
CA THR A 243 17.04 24.51 15.76
C THR A 243 16.13 23.83 14.71
N CYS A 244 15.30 24.60 14.00
CA CYS A 244 14.45 24.07 12.93
C CYS A 244 15.26 23.52 11.76
N VAL A 245 16.35 24.19 11.38
CA VAL A 245 17.25 23.73 10.31
C VAL A 245 17.98 22.45 10.71
N GLU A 246 18.55 22.41 11.91
CA GLU A 246 19.21 21.18 12.44
C GLU A 246 18.24 20.02 12.52
N ARG A 247 17.02 20.24 13.03
CA ARG A 247 15.99 19.19 13.06
C ARG A 247 15.57 18.74 11.66
N ARG A 248 15.45 19.70 10.73
CA ARG A 248 15.10 19.40 9.32
C ARG A 248 16.17 18.53 8.65
N GLU A 249 17.46 18.81 8.88
CA GLU A 249 18.54 18.00 8.30
C GLU A 249 18.57 16.59 8.91
N ALA A 250 18.40 16.45 10.23
CA ALA A 250 18.28 15.16 10.89
C ALA A 250 17.08 14.34 10.35
N LEU A 251 15.92 14.98 10.22
CA LEU A 251 14.73 14.34 9.64
C LEU A 251 14.90 13.95 8.18
N LYS A 252 15.58 14.74 7.37
CA LYS A 252 15.89 14.37 5.97
C LYS A 252 16.74 13.12 5.89
N GLU A 253 17.70 12.98 6.80
CA GLU A 253 18.54 11.78 6.86
C GLU A 253 17.71 10.55 7.24
N GLU A 254 16.84 10.68 8.27
CA GLU A 254 15.93 9.61 8.68
C GLU A 254 14.95 9.23 7.57
N ALA A 255 14.33 10.22 6.93
CA ALA A 255 13.44 10.02 5.78
C ALA A 255 14.15 9.35 4.60
N GLY A 256 15.43 9.72 4.36
CA GLY A 256 16.26 9.06 3.35
C GLY A 256 16.43 7.56 3.61
N LYS A 257 16.68 7.17 4.87
CA LYS A 257 16.78 5.76 5.27
C LYS A 257 15.46 5.02 5.04
N VAL A 258 14.35 5.61 5.44
CA VAL A 258 13.01 5.01 5.24
C VAL A 258 12.68 4.88 3.75
N LYS A 259 13.02 5.85 2.91
CA LYS A 259 12.83 5.77 1.45
C LYS A 259 13.64 4.65 0.80
N THR A 260 14.89 4.44 1.25
CA THR A 260 15.69 3.31 0.77
C THR A 260 15.13 1.95 1.21
N GLU A 261 14.67 1.83 2.45
CA GLU A 261 13.98 0.64 2.96
C GLU A 261 12.69 0.37 2.18
N LEU A 262 11.90 1.41 1.92
CA LEU A 262 10.65 1.32 1.17
C LEU A 262 10.89 0.81 -0.25
N SER A 263 11.91 1.33 -0.93
CA SER A 263 12.32 0.87 -2.27
C SER A 263 12.71 -0.61 -2.29
N SER A 264 13.49 -1.07 -1.29
CA SER A 264 13.87 -2.48 -1.16
C SER A 264 12.65 -3.38 -0.89
N LEU A 265 11.72 -2.89 -0.07
CA LEU A 265 10.49 -3.61 0.25
C LEU A 265 9.55 -3.69 -0.95
N GLU A 266 9.48 -2.66 -1.79
CA GLU A 266 8.71 -2.68 -3.04
C GLU A 266 9.21 -3.75 -4.01
N GLN A 267 10.52 -3.91 -4.13
CA GLN A 267 11.09 -5.01 -4.91
C GLN A 267 10.70 -6.37 -4.32
N THR A 268 10.76 -6.51 -2.99
CA THR A 268 10.39 -7.75 -2.29
C THR A 268 8.89 -8.06 -2.48
N VAL A 269 8.02 -7.06 -2.42
CA VAL A 269 6.59 -7.22 -2.72
C VAL A 269 6.37 -7.68 -4.15
N SER A 270 7.07 -7.06 -5.11
CA SER A 270 6.96 -7.43 -6.53
C SER A 270 7.36 -8.89 -6.78
N VAL A 271 8.46 -9.34 -6.17
CA VAL A 271 8.90 -10.75 -6.24
C VAL A 271 7.85 -11.67 -5.60
N ALA A 272 7.38 -11.36 -4.40
CA ALA A 272 6.37 -12.18 -3.71
C ALA A 272 5.06 -12.28 -4.49
N VAL A 273 4.62 -11.20 -5.14
CA VAL A 273 3.45 -11.21 -6.03
C VAL A 273 3.68 -12.12 -7.23
N GLY A 274 4.87 -12.06 -7.84
CA GLY A 274 5.24 -12.93 -8.96
C GLY A 274 5.28 -14.42 -8.56
N GLU A 275 5.79 -14.75 -7.36
CA GLU A 275 5.78 -16.11 -6.81
C GLU A 275 4.34 -16.62 -6.61
N VAL A 276 3.46 -15.81 -5.99
CA VAL A 276 2.05 -16.15 -5.81
C VAL A 276 1.36 -16.40 -7.15
N GLN A 277 1.57 -15.55 -8.16
CA GLN A 277 0.96 -15.72 -9.49
C GLN A 277 1.43 -16.99 -10.19
N LYS A 278 2.70 -17.37 -10.07
CA LYS A 278 3.23 -18.62 -10.63
C LYS A 278 2.57 -19.84 -10.00
N VAL A 279 2.52 -19.88 -8.68
CA VAL A 279 1.87 -21.00 -7.96
C VAL A 279 0.38 -21.06 -8.25
N GLU A 280 -0.30 -19.92 -8.32
CA GLU A 280 -1.72 -19.86 -8.67
C GLU A 280 -1.99 -20.36 -10.09
N SER A 281 -1.14 -20.03 -11.07
CA SER A 281 -1.23 -20.54 -12.44
C SER A 281 -1.04 -22.06 -12.46
N ASN A 282 -0.03 -22.60 -11.80
CA ASN A 282 0.22 -24.03 -11.69
C ASN A 282 -0.94 -24.75 -10.99
N ARG A 283 -1.45 -24.20 -9.92
CA ARG A 283 -2.61 -24.70 -9.18
C ARG A 283 -3.84 -24.81 -10.08
N ARG A 284 -4.14 -23.77 -10.88
CA ARG A 284 -5.25 -23.79 -11.85
C ARG A 284 -5.07 -24.88 -12.89
N HIS A 285 -3.87 -25.06 -13.42
CA HIS A 285 -3.57 -26.09 -14.40
C HIS A 285 -3.75 -27.51 -13.81
N VAL A 286 -3.22 -27.75 -12.61
CA VAL A 286 -3.39 -29.05 -11.93
C VAL A 286 -4.85 -29.29 -11.55
N ALA A 287 -5.59 -28.29 -11.09
CA ALA A 287 -7.02 -28.38 -10.81
C ALA A 287 -7.83 -28.77 -12.06
N GLN A 288 -7.56 -28.15 -13.20
CA GLN A 288 -8.19 -28.55 -14.48
C GLN A 288 -7.86 -29.99 -14.87
N THR A 289 -6.63 -30.44 -14.61
CA THR A 289 -6.22 -31.83 -14.85
C THR A 289 -6.97 -32.80 -13.95
N VAL A 290 -7.13 -32.46 -12.68
CA VAL A 290 -7.91 -33.24 -11.71
C VAL A 290 -9.39 -33.36 -12.14
N ASP A 291 -10.00 -32.26 -12.57
CA ASP A 291 -11.39 -32.25 -13.03
C ASP A 291 -11.58 -33.04 -14.33
N ARG A 292 -10.61 -32.98 -15.24
CA ARG A 292 -10.61 -33.81 -16.45
C ARG A 292 -10.52 -35.29 -16.10
N LEU A 293 -9.57 -35.67 -15.25
CA LEU A 293 -9.40 -37.07 -14.81
C LEU A 293 -10.64 -37.60 -14.08
N LYS A 294 -11.30 -36.80 -13.25
CA LYS A 294 -12.57 -37.16 -12.60
C LYS A 294 -13.67 -37.42 -13.65
N THR A 295 -13.74 -36.62 -14.68
CA THR A 295 -14.74 -36.76 -15.75
C THR A 295 -14.47 -38.02 -16.58
N GLU A 296 -13.21 -38.26 -16.91
CA GLU A 296 -12.79 -39.45 -17.64
C GLU A 296 -13.07 -40.74 -16.82
N LEU A 297 -12.73 -40.73 -15.54
CA LEU A 297 -12.97 -41.85 -14.62
C LEU A 297 -14.46 -42.18 -14.50
N ARG A 298 -15.32 -41.16 -14.40
CA ARG A 298 -16.78 -41.34 -14.35
C ARG A 298 -17.29 -41.97 -15.66
N HIS A 299 -16.85 -41.45 -16.81
CA HIS A 299 -17.24 -41.99 -18.09
C HIS A 299 -16.81 -43.45 -18.27
N PHE A 300 -15.57 -43.78 -17.85
CA PHE A 300 -15.08 -45.16 -17.91
C PHE A 300 -15.85 -46.09 -16.96
N SER A 301 -16.16 -45.62 -15.76
CA SER A 301 -16.98 -46.37 -14.81
C SER A 301 -18.38 -46.64 -15.33
N GLU A 302 -19.04 -45.65 -15.94
CA GLU A 302 -20.37 -45.80 -16.56
C GLU A 302 -20.34 -46.76 -17.75
N THR A 303 -19.31 -46.70 -18.59
CA THR A 303 -19.14 -47.60 -19.73
C THR A 303 -18.82 -49.04 -19.27
N SER A 304 -18.02 -49.21 -18.23
CA SER A 304 -17.73 -50.53 -17.66
C SER A 304 -18.98 -51.19 -17.11
N THR A 305 -19.77 -50.49 -16.31
CA THR A 305 -21.04 -51.03 -15.76
C THR A 305 -22.04 -51.39 -16.87
N ARG A 306 -22.15 -50.57 -17.91
CA ARG A 306 -23.00 -50.86 -19.05
C ARG A 306 -22.52 -52.10 -19.84
N SER A 307 -21.20 -52.23 -20.03
CA SER A 307 -20.60 -53.40 -20.66
C SER A 307 -20.83 -54.70 -19.85
N GLU A 308 -20.69 -54.62 -18.51
CA GLU A 308 -20.97 -55.73 -17.63
C GLU A 308 -22.46 -56.18 -17.70
N GLN A 309 -23.37 -55.19 -17.71
CA GLN A 309 -24.80 -55.47 -17.87
C GLN A 309 -25.11 -56.16 -19.20
N LEU A 310 -24.55 -55.65 -20.31
CA LEU A 310 -24.69 -56.27 -21.61
C LEU A 310 -24.11 -57.71 -21.63
N THR A 311 -22.97 -57.91 -21.01
CA THR A 311 -22.33 -59.24 -20.91
C THR A 311 -23.20 -60.21 -20.13
N ARG A 312 -23.83 -59.78 -19.05
CA ARG A 312 -24.79 -60.60 -18.27
C ARG A 312 -26.03 -60.93 -19.12
N GLN A 313 -26.62 -59.90 -19.76
CA GLN A 313 -27.78 -60.10 -20.64
C GLN A 313 -27.48 -61.11 -21.77
N ASN A 314 -26.31 -60.96 -22.41
CA ASN A 314 -25.87 -61.88 -23.43
C ASN A 314 -25.63 -63.31 -22.90
N ALA A 315 -25.05 -63.40 -21.68
CA ALA A 315 -24.88 -64.74 -21.05
C ALA A 315 -26.20 -65.40 -20.75
N ASP A 316 -27.19 -64.65 -20.21
CA ASP A 316 -28.54 -65.15 -19.94
C ASP A 316 -29.27 -65.56 -21.26
N ALA A 317 -29.12 -64.73 -22.35
CA ALA A 317 -29.65 -65.06 -23.64
C ALA A 317 -29.02 -66.34 -24.24
N ILE A 318 -27.69 -66.47 -24.15
CA ILE A 318 -26.95 -67.65 -24.56
C ILE A 318 -27.44 -68.91 -23.77
N LYS A 319 -27.68 -68.75 -22.50
CA LYS A 319 -28.20 -69.85 -21.66
C LYS A 319 -29.59 -70.25 -22.12
N SER A 320 -30.50 -69.28 -22.31
CA SER A 320 -31.86 -69.53 -22.82
C SER A 320 -31.84 -70.27 -24.18
N MET A 321 -30.98 -69.79 -25.12
CA MET A 321 -30.84 -70.43 -26.41
C MET A 321 -30.29 -71.86 -26.31
N ARG A 322 -29.39 -72.17 -25.38
CA ARG A 322 -28.89 -73.53 -25.14
C ARG A 322 -29.99 -74.43 -24.60
N ASP A 323 -30.77 -73.93 -23.66
CA ASP A 323 -31.91 -74.64 -23.10
C ASP A 323 -32.96 -74.94 -24.22
N GLU A 324 -33.22 -73.98 -25.12
CA GLU A 324 -34.10 -74.18 -26.25
C GLU A 324 -33.53 -75.20 -27.26
N ILE A 325 -32.21 -75.20 -27.51
CA ILE A 325 -31.55 -76.19 -28.38
C ILE A 325 -31.65 -77.58 -27.77
N GLU A 326 -31.43 -77.71 -26.46
CA GLU A 326 -31.55 -79.01 -25.78
C GLU A 326 -32.98 -79.59 -25.83
N LEU A 327 -33.97 -78.71 -25.64
CA LEU A 327 -35.38 -79.11 -25.83
C LEU A 327 -35.65 -79.49 -27.31
N ALA A 328 -35.21 -78.72 -28.24
CA ALA A 328 -35.40 -79.05 -29.67
C ALA A 328 -34.67 -80.36 -30.10
N GLU A 329 -33.49 -80.62 -29.49
CA GLU A 329 -32.79 -81.92 -29.71
C GLU A 329 -33.51 -83.09 -29.08
N LEU A 330 -34.16 -82.92 -27.94
CA LEU A 330 -35.01 -83.94 -27.28
C LEU A 330 -36.23 -84.18 -28.15
N ASP A 331 -36.91 -83.12 -28.59
CA ASP A 331 -38.07 -83.26 -29.52
C ASP A 331 -37.69 -83.95 -30.84
N ALA A 332 -36.55 -83.63 -31.41
CA ALA A 332 -36.01 -84.24 -32.60
C ALA A 332 -35.70 -85.74 -32.41
N LYS A 333 -35.17 -86.09 -31.25
CA LYS A 333 -34.94 -87.53 -30.88
C LYS A 333 -36.23 -88.31 -30.71
N ASP A 334 -37.23 -87.68 -30.11
CA ASP A 334 -38.52 -88.37 -29.91
C ASP A 334 -39.28 -88.46 -31.23
N LEU A 335 -39.28 -87.44 -32.05
CA LEU A 335 -39.79 -87.52 -33.43
C LEU A 335 -39.03 -88.50 -34.29
N ALA A 336 -37.70 -88.70 -34.11
CA ALA A 336 -36.93 -89.75 -34.80
C ALA A 336 -37.33 -91.17 -34.34
N LYS A 337 -37.71 -91.38 -33.10
CA LYS A 337 -38.24 -92.60 -32.57
C LYS A 337 -39.63 -92.91 -33.14
N GLU A 338 -40.46 -91.84 -33.28
CA GLU A 338 -41.80 -92.02 -33.87
C GLU A 338 -41.78 -92.34 -35.41
N LYS A 339 -40.76 -91.85 -36.15
CA LYS A 339 -40.60 -92.03 -37.59
C LYS A 339 -40.49 -93.48 -38.02
N GLY A 340 -40.32 -94.45 -37.13
CA GLY A 340 -40.29 -95.88 -37.33
C GLY A 340 -41.56 -96.64 -36.96
N THR A 341 -42.49 -96.01 -36.32
CA THR A 341 -43.76 -96.67 -35.93
C THR A 341 -44.84 -96.39 -36.98
N LYS A 342 -45.49 -97.51 -37.44
CA LYS A 342 -46.67 -97.39 -38.33
C LYS A 342 -47.80 -96.79 -37.49
N LEU A 343 -48.24 -95.63 -37.84
CA LEU A 343 -49.38 -94.94 -37.25
C LEU A 343 -50.65 -95.55 -37.86
N ASP A 344 -51.11 -96.62 -37.26
CA ASP A 344 -52.46 -97.16 -37.54
C ASP A 344 -53.47 -96.43 -36.63
N VAL A 345 -53.64 -95.17 -36.89
CA VAL A 345 -54.73 -94.41 -36.26
C VAL A 345 -55.85 -94.32 -37.30
N GLN A 346 -56.87 -95.17 -37.16
CA GLN A 346 -58.14 -95.03 -37.82
C GLN A 346 -58.87 -93.82 -37.21
N LEU A 347 -58.58 -92.63 -37.75
CA LEU A 347 -59.32 -91.42 -37.41
C LEU A 347 -60.75 -91.65 -38.02
N THR A 348 -61.73 -91.42 -37.19
CA THR A 348 -63.16 -91.43 -37.54
C THR A 348 -63.39 -90.25 -38.51
N ALA A 349 -64.41 -90.33 -39.35
CA ALA A 349 -64.75 -89.35 -40.34
C ALA A 349 -64.99 -87.96 -39.72
N GLN A 350 -65.32 -87.88 -38.48
CA GLN A 350 -65.55 -86.66 -37.71
C GLN A 350 -64.23 -86.01 -37.26
N GLU A 351 -63.31 -86.78 -36.79
CA GLU A 351 -61.97 -86.33 -36.41
C GLU A 351 -61.10 -85.85 -37.61
N LYS A 352 -61.30 -86.41 -38.78
CA LYS A 352 -60.68 -85.95 -40.05
C LYS A 352 -61.16 -84.55 -40.42
N LYS A 353 -62.46 -84.34 -40.28
CA LYS A 353 -63.01 -82.99 -40.53
C LYS A 353 -62.51 -81.95 -39.51
N GLU A 354 -62.45 -82.28 -38.25
CA GLU A 354 -61.91 -81.35 -37.26
C GLU A 354 -60.42 -81.07 -37.47
N PHE A 355 -59.63 -82.06 -37.91
CA PHE A 355 -58.24 -81.89 -38.25
C PHE A 355 -58.01 -80.99 -39.49
N GLU A 356 -58.89 -81.17 -40.52
CA GLU A 356 -58.87 -80.29 -41.70
C GLU A 356 -59.30 -78.82 -41.35
N GLU A 357 -60.14 -78.57 -40.35
CA GLU A 357 -60.59 -77.27 -39.91
C GLU A 357 -59.58 -76.63 -38.90
N LEU A 358 -58.87 -77.45 -38.14
CA LEU A 358 -57.90 -76.97 -37.19
C LEU A 358 -56.57 -76.49 -37.87
N ASN A 359 -56.16 -77.19 -38.91
CA ASN A 359 -54.89 -76.78 -39.61
C ASN A 359 -54.90 -75.38 -40.16
N PRO A 360 -55.93 -74.88 -40.85
CA PRO A 360 -55.97 -73.50 -41.31
C PRO A 360 -56.07 -72.49 -40.14
N LYS A 361 -56.79 -72.85 -39.03
CA LYS A 361 -56.83 -72.03 -37.84
C LYS A 361 -55.47 -71.93 -37.17
N LEU A 362 -54.73 -73.03 -37.13
CA LEU A 362 -53.38 -73.07 -36.52
C LEU A 362 -52.39 -72.31 -37.39
N ALA A 363 -52.53 -72.32 -38.68
CA ALA A 363 -51.72 -71.50 -39.60
C ALA A 363 -52.01 -70.00 -39.43
N SER A 364 -53.32 -69.63 -39.35
CA SER A 364 -53.68 -68.22 -39.13
C SER A 364 -53.22 -67.69 -37.73
N LEU A 365 -53.35 -68.51 -36.69
CA LEU A 365 -52.85 -68.18 -35.35
C LEU A 365 -51.33 -68.03 -35.29
N LYS A 366 -50.58 -68.85 -36.02
CA LYS A 366 -49.11 -68.71 -36.15
C LYS A 366 -48.72 -67.45 -36.89
N GLU A 367 -49.46 -67.08 -37.92
CA GLU A 367 -49.26 -65.83 -38.61
C GLU A 367 -49.57 -64.59 -37.76
N GLU A 368 -50.69 -64.64 -37.04
CA GLU A 368 -51.03 -63.58 -36.04
C GLU A 368 -49.95 -63.45 -34.94
N LEU A 369 -49.48 -64.57 -34.42
CA LEU A 369 -48.40 -64.58 -33.42
C LEU A 369 -47.12 -63.98 -34.00
N SER A 370 -46.76 -64.31 -35.19
CA SER A 370 -45.59 -63.72 -35.88
C SER A 370 -45.75 -62.24 -36.09
N ASN A 371 -46.94 -61.77 -36.51
CA ASN A 371 -47.23 -60.36 -36.72
C ASN A 371 -47.23 -59.58 -35.39
N LEU A 372 -47.82 -60.13 -34.36
CA LEU A 372 -47.81 -59.53 -33.03
C LEU A 372 -46.41 -59.47 -32.40
N SER A 373 -45.58 -60.52 -32.63
CA SER A 373 -44.21 -60.54 -32.17
C SER A 373 -43.35 -59.49 -32.89
N ALA A 374 -43.53 -59.28 -34.18
CA ALA A 374 -42.88 -58.26 -35.00
C ALA A 374 -43.30 -56.84 -34.47
N ALA A 375 -44.63 -56.63 -34.33
CA ALA A 375 -45.15 -55.35 -33.79
C ALA A 375 -44.61 -55.02 -32.35
N ARG A 376 -44.46 -56.05 -31.51
CA ARG A 376 -43.86 -55.85 -30.19
C ARG A 376 -42.42 -55.39 -30.26
N VAL A 377 -41.63 -56.01 -31.15
CA VAL A 377 -40.21 -55.61 -31.33
C VAL A 377 -40.11 -54.18 -31.85
N GLU A 378 -40.99 -53.80 -32.80
CA GLU A 378 -41.02 -52.45 -33.37
C GLU A 378 -41.45 -51.40 -32.32
N LEU A 379 -42.47 -51.70 -31.49
CA LEU A 379 -42.90 -50.85 -30.40
C LEU A 379 -41.83 -50.73 -29.31
N GLN A 380 -41.12 -51.79 -29.04
CA GLN A 380 -40.02 -51.78 -28.05
C GLN A 380 -38.86 -50.88 -28.55
N ALA A 381 -38.48 -51.00 -29.82
CA ALA A 381 -37.46 -50.17 -30.40
C ALA A 381 -37.86 -48.68 -30.41
N THR A 382 -39.15 -48.36 -30.67
CA THR A 382 -39.67 -47.00 -30.60
C THR A 382 -39.68 -46.46 -29.16
N CYS A 383 -40.02 -47.25 -28.16
CA CYS A 383 -39.91 -46.88 -26.73
C CYS A 383 -38.46 -46.56 -26.35
N GLU A 384 -37.51 -47.43 -26.72
CA GLU A 384 -36.07 -47.19 -26.43
C GLU A 384 -35.56 -45.91 -27.10
N SER A 385 -35.96 -45.66 -28.37
CA SER A 385 -35.61 -44.42 -29.09
C SER A 385 -36.22 -43.16 -28.43
N LEU A 386 -37.46 -43.24 -27.95
CA LEU A 386 -38.12 -42.12 -27.25
C LEU A 386 -37.50 -41.89 -25.85
N GLU A 387 -37.13 -42.93 -25.12
CA GLU A 387 -36.40 -42.78 -23.85
C GLU A 387 -35.03 -42.15 -24.04
N GLU A 388 -34.30 -42.50 -25.08
CA GLU A 388 -33.02 -41.91 -25.40
C GLU A 388 -33.14 -40.42 -25.80
N THR A 389 -34.21 -40.07 -26.59
CA THR A 389 -34.52 -38.67 -26.93
C THR A 389 -34.92 -37.87 -25.69
N LEU A 390 -35.65 -38.43 -24.77
CA LEU A 390 -36.04 -37.79 -23.52
C LEU A 390 -34.83 -37.50 -22.64
N LYS A 391 -33.96 -38.49 -22.41
CA LYS A 391 -32.75 -38.36 -21.60
C LYS A 391 -31.71 -37.45 -22.23
N SER A 392 -31.42 -37.61 -23.52
CA SER A 392 -30.34 -36.88 -24.18
C SER A 392 -30.68 -35.45 -24.57
N ASN A 393 -31.92 -35.18 -25.02
CA ASN A 393 -32.32 -33.88 -25.58
C ASN A 393 -33.22 -33.06 -24.65
N LEU A 394 -34.28 -33.64 -24.09
CA LEU A 394 -35.26 -32.89 -23.31
C LEU A 394 -34.75 -32.56 -21.90
N GLU A 395 -34.15 -33.49 -21.21
CA GLU A 395 -33.54 -33.21 -19.87
C GLU A 395 -32.36 -32.23 -19.96
N ARG A 396 -31.56 -32.33 -21.02
CA ARG A 396 -30.47 -31.39 -21.26
C ARG A 396 -30.97 -29.99 -21.59
N SER A 397 -32.07 -29.90 -22.37
CA SER A 397 -32.73 -28.62 -22.69
C SER A 397 -33.38 -27.98 -21.46
N LEU A 398 -34.02 -28.78 -20.59
CA LEU A 398 -34.59 -28.34 -19.32
C LEU A 398 -33.51 -27.80 -18.38
N ARG A 399 -32.36 -28.46 -18.26
CA ARG A 399 -31.23 -27.97 -17.45
C ARG A 399 -30.65 -26.68 -18.04
N ARG A 400 -30.58 -26.52 -19.35
CA ARG A 400 -30.15 -25.26 -19.99
C ARG A 400 -31.12 -24.12 -19.71
N LEU A 401 -32.42 -24.34 -19.82
CA LEU A 401 -33.47 -23.35 -19.52
C LEU A 401 -33.48 -22.97 -18.04
N ALA A 402 -33.28 -23.91 -17.11
CA ALA A 402 -33.16 -23.64 -15.69
C ALA A 402 -31.93 -22.78 -15.36
N ASN A 403 -30.80 -23.01 -16.02
CA ASN A 403 -29.60 -22.19 -15.86
C ASN A 403 -29.78 -20.78 -16.45
N GLN A 404 -30.46 -20.65 -17.59
CA GLN A 404 -30.77 -19.34 -18.20
C GLN A 404 -31.71 -18.50 -17.33
N THR A 405 -32.71 -19.11 -16.66
CA THR A 405 -33.60 -18.42 -15.73
C THR A 405 -32.84 -17.90 -14.49
N THR A 406 -31.87 -18.65 -13.99
CA THR A 406 -31.03 -18.19 -12.87
C THR A 406 -30.07 -17.05 -13.29
N GLU A 407 -29.52 -17.05 -14.49
CA GLU A 407 -28.72 -15.95 -15.00
C GLU A 407 -29.53 -14.65 -15.20
N VAL A 408 -30.75 -14.75 -15.73
CA VAL A 408 -31.65 -13.61 -15.90
C VAL A 408 -32.05 -13.02 -14.54
N ASP A 409 -32.29 -13.84 -13.52
CA ASP A 409 -32.58 -13.39 -12.16
C ASP A 409 -31.38 -12.68 -11.51
N VAL A 410 -30.15 -13.19 -11.73
CA VAL A 410 -28.91 -12.54 -11.24
C VAL A 410 -28.69 -11.19 -11.93
N GLU A 411 -28.92 -11.09 -13.24
CA GLU A 411 -28.81 -9.83 -13.98
C GLU A 411 -29.87 -8.81 -13.51
N ALA A 412 -31.12 -9.24 -13.28
CA ALA A 412 -32.18 -8.38 -12.77
C ALA A 412 -31.82 -7.82 -11.39
N LYS A 413 -31.36 -8.64 -10.47
CA LYS A 413 -30.89 -8.23 -9.14
C LYS A 413 -29.65 -7.34 -9.19
N THR A 414 -28.74 -7.57 -10.12
CA THR A 414 -27.55 -6.72 -10.32
C THR A 414 -27.94 -5.33 -10.80
N ARG A 415 -28.91 -5.22 -11.70
CA ARG A 415 -29.47 -3.91 -12.16
C ARG A 415 -30.18 -3.18 -11.04
N GLU A 416 -30.91 -3.89 -10.17
CA GLU A 416 -31.58 -3.34 -9.00
C GLU A 416 -30.58 -2.82 -7.96
N PHE A 417 -29.52 -3.59 -7.70
CA PHE A 417 -28.39 -3.17 -6.85
C PHE A 417 -27.66 -1.93 -7.39
N GLN A 418 -27.44 -1.85 -8.70
CA GLN A 418 -26.85 -0.66 -9.34
C GLN A 418 -27.75 0.58 -9.19
N LYS A 419 -29.08 0.45 -9.35
CA LYS A 419 -30.03 1.53 -9.12
C LYS A 419 -30.03 2.03 -7.67
N LEU A 420 -30.07 1.11 -6.71
CA LEU A 420 -30.01 1.43 -5.28
C LEU A 420 -28.69 2.10 -4.89
N SER A 421 -27.58 1.66 -5.44
CA SER A 421 -26.27 2.26 -5.20
C SER A 421 -26.13 3.68 -5.77
N ALA A 422 -26.75 3.94 -6.91
CA ALA A 422 -26.81 5.28 -7.50
C ALA A 422 -27.71 6.23 -6.68
N GLN A 423 -28.85 5.75 -6.18
CA GLN A 423 -29.71 6.51 -5.28
C GLN A 423 -29.01 6.85 -3.95
N LEU A 424 -28.26 5.92 -3.39
CA LEU A 424 -27.49 6.12 -2.16
C LEU A 424 -26.36 7.14 -2.35
N LYS A 425 -25.72 7.17 -3.53
CA LYS A 425 -24.76 8.23 -3.89
C LYS A 425 -25.41 9.61 -4.01
N ALA A 426 -26.58 9.69 -4.60
CA ALA A 426 -27.32 10.94 -4.74
C ALA A 426 -27.75 11.49 -3.35
N LEU A 427 -28.28 10.64 -2.48
CA LEU A 427 -28.69 11.02 -1.12
C LEU A 427 -27.49 11.47 -0.27
N ARG A 428 -26.31 10.85 -0.42
CA ARG A 428 -25.09 11.30 0.26
C ARG A 428 -24.59 12.65 -0.26
N ALA A 429 -24.79 12.94 -1.54
CA ALA A 429 -24.46 14.24 -2.10
C ALA A 429 -25.42 15.33 -1.57
N GLU A 430 -26.73 15.04 -1.47
CA GLU A 430 -27.71 15.93 -0.85
C GLU A 430 -27.43 16.16 0.64
N GLU A 431 -27.07 15.11 1.38
CA GLU A 431 -26.66 15.23 2.79
C GLU A 431 -25.44 16.13 2.96
N SER A 432 -24.43 15.99 2.08
CA SER A 432 -23.25 16.87 2.05
C SER A 432 -23.62 18.32 1.75
N GLU A 433 -24.52 18.55 0.81
CA GLU A 433 -25.00 19.90 0.42
C GLU A 433 -25.84 20.57 1.53
N ILE A 434 -26.63 19.78 2.27
CA ILE A 434 -27.38 20.26 3.44
C ILE A 434 -26.42 20.60 4.59
N ASN A 435 -25.39 19.77 4.83
CA ASN A 435 -24.38 20.02 5.85
C ASN A 435 -23.50 21.25 5.55
N GLU A 436 -23.24 21.55 4.27
CA GLU A 436 -22.55 22.79 3.87
C GLU A 436 -23.46 24.05 4.04
N LYS A 437 -24.75 23.91 3.86
CA LYS A 437 -25.73 25.03 4.08
C LYS A 437 -26.05 25.29 5.56
N HIS A 438 -25.70 24.36 6.45
CA HIS A 438 -25.84 24.50 7.91
C HIS A 438 -24.54 24.92 8.64
N LYS A 439 -23.44 25.03 7.94
CA LYS A 439 -22.20 25.72 8.39
C LYS A 439 -22.15 27.17 7.90
#